data_0760b03ff8623867303419b15ccba479
#
_entry.id   0760b03ff8623867303419b15ccba479
#
_cell.length_a   1.000
_cell.length_b   1.000
_cell.length_c   1.000
_cell.angle_alpha   90.00
_cell.angle_beta   90.00
_cell.angle_gamma   90.00
#
_symmetry.space_group_name_H-M   'P 1'
#
loop_
_entity.id
_entity.type
_entity.pdbx_description
1 polymer ?
#
loop_
_entity_poly.entity_id
_entity_poly.type
_entity_poly.pdbx_seq_one_letter_code
_entity_poly.pdbx_strand_id
1 'polypeptide(L)'
;MHFSPETSEQFLNIFEEMKQHIRAFEGCKGLELYREIDDAHSFTTYSFWDTVEHLEAYRKSDLFKTTWAKVKPLMRAKPMAVSYERVYPKA
;
A
#
# COMPACT_ATOMS: atom_id res chain seq x y z
N MET A 1 -3.38 0.62 8.10
CA MET A 1 -2.63 1.86 8.43
C MET A 1 -3.57 2.84 9.11
N HIS A 2 -3.18 3.32 10.27
CA HIS A 2 -4.00 4.23 11.07
C HIS A 2 -3.31 5.59 11.16
N PHE A 3 -4.06 6.65 10.85
CA PHE A 3 -3.56 8.02 10.85
C PHE A 3 -4.41 8.90 11.75
N SER A 4 -3.90 10.10 12.06
CA SER A 4 -4.70 11.14 12.70
C SER A 4 -5.45 11.93 11.61
N PRO A 5 -6.43 12.78 11.99
CA PRO A 5 -7.09 13.64 11.01
C PRO A 5 -6.11 14.47 10.18
N GLU A 6 -5.06 14.98 10.83
CA GLU A 6 -4.06 15.81 10.14
C GLU A 6 -3.17 15.01 9.21
N THR A 7 -2.74 13.83 9.65
CA THR A 7 -1.78 13.03 8.86
C THR A 7 -2.46 12.18 7.80
N SER A 8 -3.76 11.92 7.91
CA SER A 8 -4.46 11.14 6.89
C SER A 8 -4.48 11.86 5.54
N GLU A 9 -4.65 13.19 5.54
CA GLU A 9 -4.61 13.95 4.31
C GLU A 9 -3.21 13.97 3.71
N GLN A 10 -2.19 14.07 4.55
CA GLN A 10 -0.79 13.98 4.10
C GLN A 10 -0.51 12.63 3.46
N PHE A 11 -1.02 11.54 4.05
CA PHE A 11 -0.88 10.21 3.48
C PHE A 11 -1.54 10.14 2.09
N LEU A 12 -2.75 10.67 1.96
CA LEU A 12 -3.46 10.65 0.67
C LEU A 12 -2.68 11.40 -0.42
N ASN A 13 -2.04 12.51 -0.05
CA ASN A 13 -1.21 13.25 -1.00
C ASN A 13 0.00 12.44 -1.44
N ILE A 14 0.65 11.75 -0.50
CA ILE A 14 1.79 10.88 -0.82
C ILE A 14 1.34 9.73 -1.71
N PHE A 15 0.21 9.10 -1.40
CA PHE A 15 -0.33 8.01 -2.20
C PHE A 15 -0.62 8.47 -3.62
N GLU A 16 -1.21 9.66 -3.77
CA GLU A 16 -1.52 10.21 -5.09
C GLU A 16 -0.27 10.39 -5.95
N GLU A 17 0.84 10.82 -5.33
CA GLU A 17 2.11 10.96 -6.02
C GLU A 17 2.74 9.62 -6.39
N MET A 18 2.61 8.62 -5.51
CA MET A 18 3.34 7.36 -5.62
C MET A 18 2.60 6.27 -6.39
N LYS A 19 1.27 6.36 -6.48
CA LYS A 19 0.46 5.27 -7.04
C LYS A 19 0.84 4.89 -8.46
N GLN A 20 1.21 5.84 -9.30
CA GLN A 20 1.59 5.57 -10.68
C GLN A 20 2.90 4.77 -10.73
N HIS A 21 3.85 5.14 -9.90
CA HIS A 21 5.14 4.45 -9.84
C HIS A 21 4.99 3.03 -9.34
N ILE A 22 4.12 2.82 -8.34
CA ILE A 22 3.87 1.47 -7.80
C ILE A 22 3.19 0.62 -8.86
N ARG A 23 2.18 1.16 -9.54
CA ARG A 23 1.45 0.42 -10.58
C ARG A 23 2.33 0.08 -11.77
N ALA A 24 3.33 0.89 -12.05
CA ALA A 24 4.27 0.66 -13.14
C ALA A 24 5.39 -0.30 -12.78
N PHE A 25 5.49 -0.71 -11.53
CA PHE A 25 6.55 -1.64 -11.11
C PHE A 25 6.34 -3.00 -11.77
N GLU A 26 7.44 -3.63 -12.18
CA GLU A 26 7.39 -4.90 -12.89
C GLU A 26 6.64 -5.95 -12.07
N GLY A 27 5.67 -6.59 -12.71
CA GLY A 27 4.87 -7.63 -12.07
C GLY A 27 3.66 -7.12 -11.30
N CYS A 28 3.51 -5.80 -11.16
CA CYS A 28 2.34 -5.25 -10.49
C CYS A 28 1.12 -5.30 -11.41
N LYS A 29 0.07 -5.99 -10.97
CA LYS A 29 -1.17 -6.17 -11.73
C LYS A 29 -2.24 -5.19 -11.33
N GLY A 30 -2.12 -4.55 -10.19
CA GLY A 30 -3.09 -3.58 -9.73
C GLY A 30 -2.75 -3.07 -8.35
N LEU A 31 -3.35 -1.92 -8.03
CA LEU A 31 -3.18 -1.28 -6.73
C LEU A 31 -4.51 -0.62 -6.38
N GLU A 32 -5.00 -0.91 -5.17
CA GLU A 32 -6.24 -0.35 -4.67
C GLU A 32 -6.03 0.20 -3.27
N LEU A 33 -6.77 1.24 -2.94
CA LEU A 33 -6.73 1.86 -1.61
C LEU A 33 -8.14 1.88 -1.06
N TYR A 34 -8.30 1.38 0.15
CA TYR A 34 -9.59 1.34 0.84
C TYR A 34 -9.52 2.13 2.14
N ARG A 35 -10.61 2.81 2.46
CA ARG A 35 -10.82 3.47 3.74
C ARG A 35 -11.81 2.64 4.54
N GLU A 36 -11.55 2.44 5.83
CA GLU A 36 -12.53 1.78 6.69
C GLU A 36 -13.80 2.63 6.80
N ILE A 37 -14.94 1.96 6.76
CA ILE A 37 -16.23 2.66 6.84
C ILE A 37 -16.41 3.32 8.21
N ASP A 38 -15.98 2.63 9.26
CA ASP A 38 -16.19 3.10 10.63
C ASP A 38 -15.04 3.96 11.17
N ASP A 39 -13.96 4.12 10.40
CA ASP A 39 -12.80 4.93 10.80
C ASP A 39 -12.23 5.62 9.57
N ALA A 40 -12.60 6.89 9.41
CA ALA A 40 -12.25 7.67 8.22
C ALA A 40 -10.73 7.91 8.07
N HIS A 41 -9.95 7.62 9.09
CA HIS A 41 -8.49 7.84 9.07
C HIS A 41 -7.70 6.54 9.05
N SER A 42 -8.38 5.42 8.81
CA SER A 42 -7.75 4.11 8.65
C SER A 42 -7.88 3.64 7.22
N PHE A 43 -6.74 3.23 6.64
CA PHE A 43 -6.64 2.85 5.23
C PHE A 43 -5.95 1.52 5.09
N THR A 44 -6.29 0.81 4.01
CA THR A 44 -5.64 -0.43 3.61
C THR A 44 -5.33 -0.38 2.13
N THR A 45 -4.11 -0.72 1.77
CA THR A 45 -3.75 -0.88 0.37
C THR A 45 -3.77 -2.35 -0.01
N TYR A 46 -4.29 -2.64 -1.20
CA TYR A 46 -4.21 -3.95 -1.82
C TYR A 46 -3.39 -3.83 -3.08
N SER A 47 -2.36 -4.65 -3.21
CA SER A 47 -1.59 -4.72 -4.44
C SER A 47 -1.64 -6.15 -4.97
N PHE A 48 -1.65 -6.27 -6.29
CA PHE A 48 -1.77 -7.55 -6.98
C PHE A 48 -0.53 -7.77 -7.82
N TRP A 49 0.06 -8.96 -7.72
CA TRP A 49 1.36 -9.25 -8.33
C TRP A 49 1.30 -10.53 -9.14
N ASP A 50 2.08 -10.56 -10.23
CA ASP A 50 2.17 -11.75 -11.07
C ASP A 50 2.71 -12.95 -10.28
N THR A 51 3.77 -12.73 -9.50
CA THR A 51 4.43 -13.78 -8.73
C THR A 51 4.87 -13.24 -7.38
N VAL A 52 5.16 -14.16 -6.46
CA VAL A 52 5.72 -13.80 -5.15
C VAL A 52 7.07 -13.11 -5.34
N GLU A 53 7.86 -13.54 -6.33
CA GLU A 53 9.18 -12.97 -6.62
C GLU A 53 9.06 -11.50 -7.04
N HIS A 54 8.03 -11.14 -7.79
CA HIS A 54 7.79 -9.74 -8.16
C HIS A 54 7.46 -8.89 -6.93
N LEU A 55 6.63 -9.41 -6.03
CA LEU A 55 6.32 -8.71 -4.78
C LEU A 55 7.58 -8.52 -3.93
N GLU A 56 8.41 -9.55 -3.83
CA GLU A 56 9.65 -9.46 -3.06
C GLU A 56 10.60 -8.43 -3.66
N ALA A 57 10.71 -8.39 -4.99
CA ALA A 57 11.54 -7.39 -5.66
C ALA A 57 11.03 -5.97 -5.36
N TYR A 58 9.71 -5.76 -5.37
CA TYR A 58 9.13 -4.48 -5.01
C TYR A 58 9.48 -4.10 -3.57
N ARG A 59 9.33 -5.03 -2.62
CA ARG A 59 9.62 -4.76 -1.21
C ARG A 59 11.07 -4.39 -0.95
N LYS A 60 11.98 -4.86 -1.78
CA LYS A 60 13.41 -4.55 -1.68
C LYS A 60 13.82 -3.32 -2.47
N SER A 61 12.90 -2.74 -3.26
CA SER A 61 13.19 -1.64 -4.15
C SER A 61 13.36 -0.32 -3.43
N ASP A 62 14.06 0.60 -4.08
CA ASP A 62 14.18 1.98 -3.59
C ASP A 62 12.83 2.67 -3.57
N LEU A 63 11.96 2.36 -4.53
CA LEU A 63 10.62 2.91 -4.57
C LEU A 63 9.85 2.59 -3.28
N PHE A 64 9.86 1.31 -2.87
CA PHE A 64 9.19 0.89 -1.64
C PHE A 64 9.80 1.59 -0.42
N LYS A 65 11.11 1.59 -0.32
CA LYS A 65 11.82 2.19 0.82
C LYS A 65 11.55 3.69 0.92
N THR A 66 11.58 4.39 -0.21
CA THR A 66 11.33 5.83 -0.26
C THR A 66 9.89 6.16 0.13
N THR A 67 8.93 5.43 -0.45
CA THR A 67 7.52 5.61 -0.14
C THR A 67 7.25 5.37 1.34
N TRP A 68 7.78 4.26 1.86
CA TRP A 68 7.57 3.88 3.25
C TRP A 68 8.19 4.86 4.22
N ALA A 69 9.35 5.40 3.89
CA ALA A 69 10.01 6.42 4.70
C ALA A 69 9.16 7.69 4.85
N LYS A 70 8.35 8.00 3.84
CA LYS A 70 7.43 9.14 3.90
C LYS A 70 6.16 8.85 4.68
N VAL A 71 5.66 7.62 4.60
CA VAL A 71 4.37 7.24 5.20
C VAL A 71 4.50 6.86 6.66
N LYS A 72 5.55 6.13 7.01
CA LYS A 72 5.72 5.59 8.35
C LYS A 72 5.62 6.62 9.47
N PRO A 73 6.25 7.81 9.37
CA PRO A 73 6.15 8.81 10.44
C PRO A 73 4.74 9.36 10.65
N LEU A 74 3.85 9.19 9.67
CA LEU A 74 2.49 9.72 9.74
C LEU A 74 1.52 8.78 10.46
N MET A 75 1.91 7.51 10.65
CA MET A 75 1.02 6.50 11.23
C MET A 75 0.96 6.60 12.74
N ARG A 76 -0.23 6.33 13.30
CA ARG A 76 -0.46 6.31 14.75
C ARG A 76 -0.13 4.96 15.37
N ALA A 77 -0.16 3.90 14.57
CA ALA A 77 0.07 2.53 15.05
C ALA A 77 0.93 1.78 14.06
N LYS A 78 1.53 0.68 14.52
CA LYS A 78 2.34 -0.16 13.65
C LYS A 78 1.49 -0.74 12.53
N PRO A 79 1.98 -0.75 11.29
CA PRO A 79 1.28 -1.36 10.18
C PRO A 79 1.31 -2.87 10.28
N MET A 80 0.32 -3.50 9.64
CA MET A 80 0.29 -4.95 9.48
C MET A 80 0.20 -5.26 8.00
N ALA A 81 1.08 -6.15 7.54
CA ALA A 81 1.06 -6.59 6.15
C ALA A 81 0.77 -8.09 6.12
N VAL A 82 -0.18 -8.48 5.27
CA VAL A 82 -0.57 -9.87 5.09
C VAL A 82 -0.62 -10.15 3.60
N SER A 83 -0.02 -11.27 3.20
CA SER A 83 -0.12 -11.73 1.82
C SER A 83 -1.23 -12.75 1.70
N TYR A 84 -1.97 -12.68 0.59
CA TYR A 84 -3.12 -13.54 0.35
C TYR A 84 -2.95 -14.30 -0.96
N GLU A 85 -3.44 -15.52 -0.96
CA GLU A 85 -3.59 -16.31 -2.17
C GLU A 85 -5.09 -16.40 -2.48
N ARG A 86 -5.45 -16.18 -3.76
CA ARG A 86 -6.85 -16.28 -4.14
C ARG A 86 -7.27 -17.75 -4.18
N VAL A 87 -8.18 -18.12 -3.30
CA VAL A 87 -8.77 -19.46 -3.27
C VAL A 87 -10.06 -19.49 -4.08
N TYR A 88 -10.82 -18.41 -4.04
CA TYR A 88 -12.09 -18.25 -4.78
C TYR A 88 -12.29 -16.79 -5.12
N PRO A 89 -12.74 -16.43 -6.34
CA PRO A 89 -12.90 -17.32 -7.49
C PRO A 89 -11.54 -17.75 -8.04
N LYS A 90 -11.51 -18.93 -8.65
CA LYS A 90 -10.29 -19.37 -9.35
C LYS A 90 -10.17 -18.62 -10.68
N ALA A 91 -8.95 -18.27 -11.01
CA ALA A 91 -8.65 -17.56 -12.24
C ALA A 91 -8.92 -18.43 -13.49
#